data_2553dbe5b966f94a8429ec22a0b2372b
#
_entry.id   2553dbe5b966f94a8429ec22a0b2372b
#
_cell.length_a   1.000
_cell.length_b   1.000
_cell.length_c   1.000
_cell.angle_alpha   90.00
_cell.angle_beta   90.00
_cell.angle_gamma   90.00
#
_symmetry.space_group_name_H-M   'P 1'
#
loop_
_entity.id
_entity.type
_entity.pdbx_description
1 polymer ?
#
loop_
_entity_poly.entity_id
_entity_poly.type
_entity_poly.pdbx_seq_one_letter_code
_entity_poly.pdbx_strand_id
1 'polypeptide(L)'
;MDTITEDGSLGKEEEKKLKEDARLALKNNPSFEMILFGRMVATDPSINYDAASQVAHSISTHTVHNEYDYFTAVDDLKVGDSSGAGHLGTVEFNSSTLYRYATVSLAAFKEWVGNPAKVIRTFAEAFIYSMPTGKQSTFANRTLPDAVYITIREDQPVNFSGAFEDAVVSCNGFSKPSAERLVEYVKKSYQNFVEVPTYALGTGECMEKLCDERPMKENLDLLEKYVCELQGNAGEN
;
A
#
# COMPACT_ATOMS: atom_id res chain seq x y z
N MET A 1 29.78 -38.50 9.61
CA MET A 1 28.86 -39.57 10.02
C MET A 1 28.76 -39.53 11.53
N ASP A 2 27.56 -39.58 12.05
CA ASP A 2 27.14 -39.57 13.46
C ASP A 2 27.05 -38.20 14.12
N THR A 3 26.07 -37.44 13.62
CA THR A 3 25.70 -36.14 14.15
C THR A 3 24.46 -36.16 15.06
N ILE A 4 23.92 -37.34 15.32
CA ILE A 4 22.73 -37.54 16.15
C ILE A 4 23.13 -38.39 17.38
N THR A 5 22.85 -37.89 18.58
CA THR A 5 23.05 -38.63 19.84
C THR A 5 22.10 -39.83 19.90
N GLU A 6 22.39 -40.85 20.76
CA GLU A 6 21.59 -42.08 20.88
C GLU A 6 20.13 -41.85 21.24
N ASP A 7 19.78 -40.68 21.77
CA ASP A 7 18.41 -40.23 22.06
C ASP A 7 17.74 -39.45 20.91
N GLY A 8 18.39 -39.30 19.74
CA GLY A 8 17.88 -38.59 18.58
C GLY A 8 18.03 -37.07 18.64
N SER A 9 18.75 -36.52 19.61
CA SER A 9 19.04 -35.08 19.71
C SER A 9 20.36 -34.74 19.02
N LEU A 10 20.46 -33.50 18.47
CA LEU A 10 21.69 -32.95 17.93
C LEU A 10 22.67 -32.58 19.04
N GLY A 11 23.98 -32.78 18.81
CA GLY A 11 25.00 -32.29 19.72
C GLY A 11 24.92 -30.75 19.88
N LYS A 12 25.23 -30.22 21.06
CA LYS A 12 25.10 -28.77 21.36
C LYS A 12 25.86 -27.86 20.37
N GLU A 13 27.01 -28.30 19.87
CA GLU A 13 27.78 -27.52 18.88
C GLU A 13 27.13 -27.55 17.50
N GLU A 14 26.54 -28.65 17.10
CA GLU A 14 25.82 -28.80 15.85
C GLU A 14 24.50 -28.08 15.86
N GLU A 15 23.80 -28.11 16.99
CA GLU A 15 22.58 -27.29 17.17
C GLU A 15 22.88 -25.79 17.05
N LYS A 16 24.02 -25.34 17.63
CA LYS A 16 24.47 -23.95 17.53
C LYS A 16 24.81 -23.57 16.08
N LYS A 17 25.54 -24.43 15.39
CA LYS A 17 25.91 -24.24 13.98
C LYS A 17 24.68 -24.21 13.08
N LEU A 18 23.74 -25.13 13.28
CA LEU A 18 22.50 -25.17 12.53
C LEU A 18 21.65 -23.90 12.74
N LYS A 19 21.61 -23.37 13.96
CA LYS A 19 20.94 -22.08 14.26
C LYS A 19 21.63 -20.90 13.57
N GLU A 20 22.95 -20.87 13.55
CA GLU A 20 23.72 -19.84 12.83
C GLU A 20 23.51 -19.93 11.31
N ASP A 21 23.59 -21.11 10.73
CA ASP A 21 23.35 -21.32 9.29
C ASP A 21 21.92 -20.96 8.90
N ALA A 22 20.93 -21.30 9.73
CA ALA A 22 19.54 -20.91 9.51
C ALA A 22 19.34 -19.38 9.58
N ARG A 23 20.00 -18.70 10.54
CA ARG A 23 19.97 -17.23 10.62
C ARG A 23 20.59 -16.57 9.39
N LEU A 24 21.74 -17.07 8.94
CA LEU A 24 22.41 -16.58 7.73
C LEU A 24 21.55 -16.80 6.49
N ALA A 25 20.94 -17.96 6.34
CA ALA A 25 20.04 -18.26 5.23
C ALA A 25 18.82 -17.31 5.20
N LEU A 26 18.24 -17.02 6.37
CA LEU A 26 17.13 -16.08 6.49
C LEU A 26 17.53 -14.64 6.20
N LYS A 27 18.77 -14.25 6.49
CA LYS A 27 19.27 -12.87 6.31
C LYS A 27 19.74 -12.61 4.89
N ASN A 28 20.44 -13.57 4.28
CA ASN A 28 21.18 -13.36 3.04
C ASN A 28 20.35 -13.57 1.77
N ASN A 29 19.12 -14.08 1.88
CA ASN A 29 18.26 -14.30 0.70
C ASN A 29 16.79 -13.96 1.03
N PRO A 30 16.46 -12.68 1.24
CA PRO A 30 15.08 -12.27 1.52
C PRO A 30 14.20 -12.46 0.29
N SER A 31 12.95 -12.89 0.48
CA SER A 31 11.96 -12.85 -0.58
C SER A 31 11.57 -11.39 -0.91
N PHE A 32 10.99 -11.15 -2.08
CA PHE A 32 10.56 -9.80 -2.45
C PHE A 32 9.48 -9.25 -1.51
N GLU A 33 8.62 -10.10 -0.96
CA GLU A 33 7.63 -9.70 0.05
C GLU A 33 8.32 -9.25 1.34
N MET A 34 9.40 -9.93 1.73
CA MET A 34 10.17 -9.54 2.90
C MET A 34 10.87 -8.19 2.70
N ILE A 35 11.37 -7.91 1.50
CA ILE A 35 11.94 -6.60 1.17
C ILE A 35 10.85 -5.53 1.19
N LEU A 36 9.70 -5.79 0.57
CA LEU A 36 8.61 -4.81 0.51
C LEU A 36 8.02 -4.50 1.89
N PHE A 37 7.70 -5.53 2.67
CA PHE A 37 6.87 -5.37 3.88
C PHE A 37 7.65 -5.55 5.18
N GLY A 38 8.92 -5.92 5.10
CA GLY A 38 9.75 -6.15 6.26
C GLY A 38 9.43 -7.46 7.00
N ARG A 39 10.21 -7.73 8.02
CA ARG A 39 9.98 -8.81 8.96
C ARG A 39 10.41 -8.40 10.35
N MET A 40 9.53 -8.57 11.32
CA MET A 40 9.84 -8.38 12.73
C MET A 40 9.77 -9.71 13.47
N VAL A 41 10.85 -10.05 14.18
CA VAL A 41 10.94 -11.21 15.06
C VAL A 41 11.31 -10.72 16.44
N ALA A 42 10.35 -10.71 17.36
CA ALA A 42 10.53 -10.17 18.71
C ALA A 42 11.59 -10.91 19.54
N THR A 43 11.74 -12.21 19.33
CA THR A 43 12.68 -13.08 20.07
C THR A 43 14.11 -13.04 19.52
N ASP A 44 14.30 -12.56 18.29
CA ASP A 44 15.61 -12.47 17.65
C ASP A 44 15.70 -11.27 16.68
N PRO A 45 16.00 -10.07 17.20
CA PRO A 45 16.10 -8.87 16.37
C PRO A 45 17.17 -8.93 15.27
N SER A 46 18.13 -9.88 15.35
CA SER A 46 19.21 -10.01 14.36
C SER A 46 18.73 -10.45 12.97
N ILE A 47 17.52 -11.02 12.90
CA ILE A 47 16.87 -11.45 11.66
C ILE A 47 15.70 -10.54 11.23
N ASN A 48 15.56 -9.37 11.87
CA ASN A 48 14.62 -8.36 11.41
C ASN A 48 15.05 -7.81 10.04
N TYR A 49 14.06 -7.38 9.29
CA TYR A 49 14.24 -6.76 7.97
C TYR A 49 13.35 -5.51 7.87
N ASP A 50 13.95 -4.38 7.52
CA ASP A 50 13.21 -3.12 7.36
C ASP A 50 12.42 -3.13 6.06
N ALA A 51 11.19 -2.63 6.10
CA ALA A 51 10.31 -2.56 4.95
C ALA A 51 10.78 -1.48 3.95
N ALA A 52 10.87 -1.83 2.68
CA ALA A 52 11.09 -0.88 1.59
C ALA A 52 9.85 -0.06 1.28
N SER A 53 8.65 -0.59 1.52
CA SER A 53 7.39 0.10 1.26
C SER A 53 6.81 0.76 2.50
N GLN A 54 6.14 1.89 2.29
CA GLN A 54 5.35 2.57 3.31
C GLN A 54 3.98 2.88 2.71
N VAL A 55 2.93 2.55 3.45
CA VAL A 55 1.54 2.79 3.05
C VAL A 55 0.87 3.64 4.11
N ALA A 56 0.42 4.83 3.73
CA ALA A 56 -0.27 5.72 4.63
C ALA A 56 -1.73 5.30 4.84
N HIS A 57 -2.33 5.74 5.94
CA HIS A 57 -3.77 5.64 6.11
C HIS A 57 -4.50 6.39 5.00
N SER A 58 -5.59 5.81 4.50
CA SER A 58 -6.54 6.52 3.64
C SER A 58 -7.21 7.63 4.43
N ILE A 59 -7.32 8.80 3.84
CA ILE A 59 -8.03 9.94 4.44
C ILE A 59 -9.16 10.40 3.52
N SER A 60 -10.26 10.85 4.09
CA SER A 60 -11.32 11.48 3.29
C SER A 60 -10.85 12.86 2.81
N THR A 61 -11.17 13.20 1.57
CA THR A 61 -10.88 14.53 1.00
C THR A 61 -11.91 15.58 1.41
N HIS A 62 -13.04 15.17 1.96
CA HIS A 62 -14.15 16.03 2.36
C HIS A 62 -14.73 15.58 3.72
N THR A 63 -15.59 16.39 4.29
CA THR A 63 -16.34 16.05 5.51
C THR A 63 -17.21 14.83 5.28
N VAL A 64 -17.17 13.86 6.17
CA VAL A 64 -17.94 12.62 6.12
C VAL A 64 -18.89 12.57 7.30
N HIS A 65 -20.13 12.17 7.04
CA HIS A 65 -21.14 11.91 8.05
C HIS A 65 -21.45 10.41 8.04
N ASN A 66 -21.36 9.78 9.21
CA ASN A 66 -21.77 8.38 9.34
C ASN A 66 -23.29 8.27 9.28
N GLU A 67 -23.76 7.34 8.48
CA GLU A 67 -25.14 6.92 8.44
C GLU A 67 -25.30 5.64 9.25
N TYR A 68 -26.40 5.50 9.95
CA TYR A 68 -26.68 4.37 10.81
C TYR A 68 -27.90 3.62 10.30
N ASP A 69 -27.71 2.34 10.06
CA ASP A 69 -28.81 1.41 9.76
C ASP A 69 -28.91 0.40 10.89
N TYR A 70 -30.11 0.17 11.38
CA TYR A 70 -30.34 -0.86 12.38
C TYR A 70 -31.00 -2.09 11.77
N PHE A 71 -30.58 -3.23 12.23
CA PHE A 71 -31.13 -4.50 11.80
C PHE A 71 -31.65 -5.29 12.99
N THR A 72 -32.68 -6.07 12.73
CA THR A 72 -33.28 -6.98 13.70
C THR A 72 -33.29 -8.39 13.13
N ALA A 73 -33.11 -9.40 14.00
CA ALA A 73 -33.32 -10.80 13.64
C ALA A 73 -34.61 -11.27 14.25
N VAL A 74 -35.48 -11.88 13.44
CA VAL A 74 -36.69 -12.56 13.88
C VAL A 74 -36.33 -14.03 14.15
N ASP A 75 -36.71 -14.55 15.31
CA ASP A 75 -36.54 -15.95 15.64
C ASP A 75 -37.84 -16.69 15.32
N ASP A 76 -37.89 -17.40 14.19
CA ASP A 76 -39.04 -18.15 13.70
C ASP A 76 -39.39 -19.36 14.58
N LEU A 77 -38.50 -19.76 15.50
CA LEU A 77 -38.71 -20.89 16.41
C LEU A 77 -39.23 -20.44 17.80
N LYS A 78 -39.40 -19.16 18.02
CA LYS A 78 -39.86 -18.61 19.27
C LYS A 78 -41.37 -18.85 19.45
N VAL A 79 -41.72 -19.81 20.25
CA VAL A 79 -43.13 -20.12 20.60
C VAL A 79 -43.57 -19.15 21.72
N GLY A 80 -44.41 -18.18 21.38
CA GLY A 80 -45.01 -17.25 22.36
C GLY A 80 -45.22 -15.84 21.82
N ASP A 81 -46.18 -15.12 22.35
CA ASP A 81 -46.67 -13.81 21.90
C ASP A 81 -45.70 -12.63 22.22
N SER A 82 -44.42 -12.91 22.43
CA SER A 82 -43.41 -11.87 22.64
C SER A 82 -42.81 -11.42 21.30
N SER A 83 -43.32 -10.31 20.76
CA SER A 83 -42.85 -9.62 19.56
C SER A 83 -41.45 -9.00 19.73
N GLY A 84 -40.59 -9.57 20.57
CA GLY A 84 -39.23 -9.09 20.78
C GLY A 84 -38.29 -9.58 19.68
N ALA A 85 -37.57 -8.68 19.06
CA ALA A 85 -36.49 -9.03 18.17
C ALA A 85 -35.46 -9.94 18.87
N GLY A 86 -35.05 -11.04 18.24
CA GLY A 86 -34.06 -11.95 18.80
C GLY A 86 -32.69 -11.29 18.94
N HIS A 87 -32.40 -10.32 18.09
CA HIS A 87 -31.19 -9.51 18.11
C HIS A 87 -31.46 -8.14 17.46
N LEU A 88 -30.96 -7.08 18.07
CA LEU A 88 -30.95 -5.73 17.53
C LEU A 88 -29.49 -5.25 17.44
N GLY A 89 -29.06 -4.86 16.26
CA GLY A 89 -27.73 -4.31 16.07
C GLY A 89 -27.74 -3.11 15.14
N THR A 90 -26.68 -2.32 15.17
CA THR A 90 -26.51 -1.14 14.32
C THR A 90 -25.30 -1.34 13.40
N VAL A 91 -25.45 -1.03 12.12
CA VAL A 91 -24.37 -0.96 11.16
C VAL A 91 -24.10 0.51 10.85
N GLU A 92 -22.84 0.89 10.99
CA GLU A 92 -22.37 2.20 10.56
C GLU A 92 -21.93 2.14 9.11
N PHE A 93 -22.32 3.14 8.33
CA PHE A 93 -22.00 3.26 6.92
C PHE A 93 -21.54 4.69 6.62
N ASN A 94 -20.49 4.83 5.81
CA ASN A 94 -20.14 6.10 5.22
C ASN A 94 -19.66 5.92 3.78
N SER A 95 -19.82 6.96 2.97
CA SER A 95 -19.31 7.05 1.62
C SER A 95 -18.42 8.27 1.52
N SER A 96 -17.20 8.10 1.05
CA SER A 96 -16.24 9.21 0.94
C SER A 96 -15.31 9.04 -0.26
N THR A 97 -14.89 10.16 -0.83
CA THR A 97 -13.76 10.21 -1.75
C THR A 97 -12.48 10.16 -0.92
N LEU A 98 -11.62 9.19 -1.19
CA LEU A 98 -10.43 8.91 -0.40
C LEU A 98 -9.15 9.29 -1.13
N TYR A 99 -8.23 9.92 -0.42
CA TYR A 99 -6.83 10.02 -0.82
C TYR A 99 -6.03 8.86 -0.22
N ARG A 100 -5.23 8.20 -1.06
CA ARG A 100 -4.33 7.10 -0.66
C ARG A 100 -2.92 7.42 -1.12
N TYR A 101 -1.94 7.04 -0.31
CA TYR A 101 -0.52 7.24 -0.61
C TYR A 101 0.29 6.01 -0.23
N ALA A 102 1.24 5.67 -1.09
CA ALA A 102 2.27 4.69 -0.80
C ALA A 102 3.60 5.10 -1.43
N THR A 103 4.70 4.65 -0.85
CA THR A 103 6.05 4.82 -1.40
C THR A 103 6.85 3.54 -1.28
N VAL A 104 7.83 3.35 -2.17
CA VAL A 104 8.75 2.21 -2.15
C VAL A 104 10.16 2.71 -2.41
N SER A 105 11.11 2.33 -1.54
CA SER A 105 12.53 2.64 -1.71
C SER A 105 13.19 1.68 -2.71
N LEU A 106 13.66 2.18 -3.84
CA LEU A 106 14.43 1.41 -4.81
C LEU A 106 15.80 0.99 -4.25
N ALA A 107 16.37 1.78 -3.34
CA ALA A 107 17.66 1.49 -2.72
C ALA A 107 17.65 0.19 -1.91
N ALA A 108 16.51 -0.21 -1.36
CA ALA A 108 16.36 -1.47 -0.63
C ALA A 108 16.56 -2.73 -1.50
N PHE A 109 16.50 -2.59 -2.82
CA PHE A 109 16.67 -3.69 -3.77
C PHE A 109 18.08 -3.77 -4.37
N LYS A 110 19.04 -2.92 -3.97
CA LYS A 110 20.37 -2.86 -4.60
C LYS A 110 21.15 -4.18 -4.55
N GLU A 111 21.00 -4.92 -3.47
CA GLU A 111 21.73 -6.18 -3.25
C GLU A 111 20.86 -7.42 -3.58
N TRP A 112 19.63 -7.21 -3.98
CA TRP A 112 18.71 -8.31 -4.25
C TRP A 112 18.88 -8.87 -5.67
N VAL A 113 19.08 -10.18 -5.74
CA VAL A 113 19.23 -10.90 -7.01
C VAL A 113 17.84 -11.25 -7.56
N GLY A 114 17.21 -10.30 -8.22
CA GLY A 114 15.88 -10.49 -8.79
C GLY A 114 15.58 -9.43 -9.85
N ASN A 115 14.32 -9.22 -10.13
CA ASN A 115 13.86 -8.14 -11.01
C ASN A 115 13.04 -7.11 -10.19
N PRO A 116 13.70 -6.10 -9.60
CA PRO A 116 13.03 -5.08 -8.82
C PRO A 116 12.00 -4.29 -9.61
N ALA A 117 12.23 -4.02 -10.89
CA ALA A 117 11.31 -3.27 -11.72
C ALA A 117 9.95 -3.98 -11.84
N LYS A 118 9.96 -5.30 -12.04
CA LYS A 118 8.74 -6.10 -12.05
C LYS A 118 8.04 -6.11 -10.69
N VAL A 119 8.81 -6.16 -9.59
CA VAL A 119 8.25 -6.11 -8.23
C VAL A 119 7.57 -4.78 -7.98
N ILE A 120 8.21 -3.66 -8.32
CA ILE A 120 7.67 -2.30 -8.16
C ILE A 120 6.40 -2.12 -9.00
N ARG A 121 6.43 -2.56 -10.26
CA ARG A 121 5.25 -2.56 -11.14
C ARG A 121 4.10 -3.33 -10.51
N THR A 122 4.35 -4.55 -10.04
CA THR A 122 3.33 -5.40 -9.41
C THR A 122 2.79 -4.79 -8.11
N PHE A 123 3.67 -4.19 -7.30
CA PHE A 123 3.25 -3.46 -6.09
C PHE A 123 2.33 -2.28 -6.43
N ALA A 124 2.72 -1.46 -7.43
CA ALA A 124 1.91 -0.33 -7.87
C ALA A 124 0.53 -0.79 -8.40
N GLU A 125 0.51 -1.83 -9.24
CA GLU A 125 -0.72 -2.42 -9.77
C GLU A 125 -1.62 -2.93 -8.63
N ALA A 126 -1.06 -3.68 -7.67
CA ALA A 126 -1.79 -4.16 -6.51
C ALA A 126 -2.33 -3.00 -5.65
N PHE A 127 -1.53 -1.97 -5.39
CA PHE A 127 -1.95 -0.81 -4.61
C PHE A 127 -3.10 -0.04 -5.28
N ILE A 128 -3.09 0.09 -6.61
CA ILE A 128 -4.11 0.79 -7.39
C ILE A 128 -5.43 0.02 -7.39
N TYR A 129 -5.38 -1.28 -7.65
CA TYR A 129 -6.59 -2.08 -7.91
C TYR A 129 -7.11 -2.86 -6.71
N SER A 130 -6.31 -3.05 -5.64
CA SER A 130 -6.78 -3.77 -4.46
C SER A 130 -7.64 -2.88 -3.56
N MET A 131 -8.73 -3.46 -3.09
CA MET A 131 -9.60 -2.86 -2.09
C MET A 131 -9.72 -3.82 -0.90
N PRO A 132 -9.89 -3.29 0.34
CA PRO A 132 -10.16 -4.13 1.50
C PRO A 132 -11.34 -5.05 1.26
N THR A 133 -11.22 -6.31 1.71
CA THR A 133 -12.26 -7.32 1.53
C THR A 133 -13.37 -7.24 2.59
N GLY A 134 -13.16 -6.47 3.65
CA GLY A 134 -14.17 -6.24 4.68
C GLY A 134 -15.45 -5.64 4.10
N LYS A 135 -16.58 -6.21 4.47
CA LYS A 135 -17.91 -5.76 4.01
C LYS A 135 -18.15 -5.81 2.49
N GLN A 136 -17.30 -6.44 1.69
CA GLN A 136 -17.50 -6.54 0.24
C GLN A 136 -18.79 -7.22 -0.15
N SER A 137 -19.18 -8.27 0.58
CA SER A 137 -20.44 -8.98 0.32
C SER A 137 -21.69 -8.16 0.66
N THR A 138 -21.57 -7.16 1.54
CA THR A 138 -22.68 -6.31 1.96
C THR A 138 -22.77 -5.06 1.09
N PHE A 139 -21.64 -4.41 0.80
CA PHE A 139 -21.60 -3.08 0.17
C PHE A 139 -21.13 -3.08 -1.28
N ALA A 140 -20.58 -4.21 -1.79
CA ALA A 140 -20.04 -4.33 -3.14
C ALA A 140 -19.07 -3.17 -3.49
N ASN A 141 -18.22 -2.77 -2.54
CA ASN A 141 -17.40 -1.56 -2.52
C ASN A 141 -16.13 -1.63 -3.38
N ARG A 142 -16.15 -2.31 -4.52
CA ARG A 142 -15.05 -2.36 -5.48
C ARG A 142 -15.13 -1.21 -6.47
N THR A 143 -14.48 -0.10 -6.12
CA THR A 143 -14.37 1.07 -6.99
C THR A 143 -12.95 1.17 -7.57
N LEU A 144 -12.85 1.80 -8.74
CA LEU A 144 -11.57 2.18 -9.33
C LEU A 144 -11.23 3.62 -8.89
N PRO A 145 -9.93 3.98 -8.84
CA PRO A 145 -9.55 5.36 -8.56
C PRO A 145 -9.94 6.30 -9.72
N ASP A 146 -10.37 7.51 -9.40
CA ASP A 146 -10.67 8.56 -10.36
C ASP A 146 -9.40 9.23 -10.91
N ALA A 147 -8.33 9.27 -10.11
CA ALA A 147 -7.03 9.80 -10.47
C ALA A 147 -5.90 9.01 -9.81
N VAL A 148 -4.83 8.80 -10.55
CA VAL A 148 -3.60 8.17 -10.09
C VAL A 148 -2.41 9.02 -10.54
N TYR A 149 -1.51 9.33 -9.61
CA TYR A 149 -0.26 10.03 -9.86
C TYR A 149 0.90 9.21 -9.30
N ILE A 150 1.84 8.82 -10.18
CA ILE A 150 3.02 8.04 -9.82
C ILE A 150 4.26 8.89 -10.11
N THR A 151 5.18 8.97 -9.16
CA THR A 151 6.43 9.69 -9.33
C THR A 151 7.64 8.81 -9.00
N ILE A 152 8.71 8.97 -9.75
CA ILE A 152 10.02 8.44 -9.42
C ILE A 152 10.92 9.63 -9.08
N ARG A 153 11.53 9.60 -7.90
CA ARG A 153 12.28 10.71 -7.30
C ARG A 153 13.64 10.21 -6.81
N GLU A 154 14.64 11.08 -6.87
CA GLU A 154 15.99 10.82 -6.39
C GLU A 154 16.27 11.50 -5.04
N ASP A 155 15.41 12.46 -4.63
CA ASP A 155 15.53 13.20 -3.38
C ASP A 155 14.84 12.48 -2.22
N GLN A 156 13.53 12.65 -2.07
CA GLN A 156 12.74 12.04 -0.99
C GLN A 156 11.31 11.77 -1.44
N PRO A 157 10.63 10.77 -0.85
CA PRO A 157 9.21 10.56 -1.08
C PRO A 157 8.40 11.71 -0.52
N VAL A 158 7.33 12.11 -1.22
CA VAL A 158 6.48 13.24 -0.82
C VAL A 158 5.04 12.78 -0.73
N ASN A 159 4.44 12.92 0.47
CA ASN A 159 3.02 12.68 0.69
C ASN A 159 2.26 14.02 0.59
N PHE A 160 1.32 14.10 -0.33
CA PHE A 160 0.53 15.30 -0.58
C PHE A 160 -0.79 15.35 0.22
N SER A 161 -0.90 14.61 1.33
CA SER A 161 -2.09 14.61 2.19
C SER A 161 -2.48 15.99 2.72
N GLY A 162 -1.51 16.90 2.85
CA GLY A 162 -1.77 18.30 3.21
C GLY A 162 -2.68 19.06 2.25
N ALA A 163 -2.91 18.55 1.03
CA ALA A 163 -3.91 19.09 0.12
C ALA A 163 -5.34 19.04 0.70
N PHE A 164 -5.56 18.16 1.68
CA PHE A 164 -6.88 17.88 2.26
C PHE A 164 -6.98 18.25 3.75
N GLU A 165 -6.05 19.08 4.25
CA GLU A 165 -6.16 19.68 5.59
C GLU A 165 -7.47 20.45 5.75
N ASP A 166 -7.82 21.25 4.75
CA ASP A 166 -9.15 21.81 4.61
C ASP A 166 -10.03 20.88 3.78
N ALA A 167 -11.18 20.50 4.30
CA ALA A 167 -12.13 19.64 3.59
C ALA A 167 -12.59 20.26 2.27
N VAL A 168 -12.66 19.44 1.23
CA VAL A 168 -13.24 19.86 -0.05
C VAL A 168 -14.74 20.10 0.12
N VAL A 169 -15.21 21.25 -0.34
CA VAL A 169 -16.64 21.62 -0.34
C VAL A 169 -17.13 21.60 -1.77
N SER A 170 -18.16 20.82 -2.06
CA SER A 170 -18.77 20.74 -3.38
C SER A 170 -20.23 20.34 -3.29
N CYS A 171 -21.07 20.84 -4.20
CA CYS A 171 -22.46 20.42 -4.37
C CYS A 171 -22.65 19.41 -5.54
N ASN A 172 -21.61 19.16 -6.35
CA ASN A 172 -21.68 18.35 -7.58
C ASN A 172 -20.63 17.19 -7.56
N GLY A 173 -20.49 16.50 -6.43
CA GLY A 173 -19.49 15.44 -6.25
C GLY A 173 -18.13 15.97 -5.80
N PHE A 174 -17.29 15.07 -5.30
CA PHE A 174 -16.03 15.40 -4.64
C PHE A 174 -14.79 14.96 -5.42
N SER A 175 -14.91 14.01 -6.35
CA SER A 175 -13.77 13.42 -7.07
C SER A 175 -12.97 14.49 -7.83
N LYS A 176 -13.60 15.21 -8.77
CA LYS A 176 -12.94 16.24 -9.57
C LYS A 176 -12.40 17.41 -8.73
N PRO A 177 -13.16 18.04 -7.81
CA PRO A 177 -12.62 19.09 -6.95
C PRO A 177 -11.45 18.60 -6.07
N SER A 178 -11.44 17.34 -5.66
CA SER A 178 -10.32 16.75 -4.92
C SER A 178 -9.08 16.61 -5.80
N ALA A 179 -9.24 16.15 -7.04
CA ALA A 179 -8.14 16.05 -7.99
C ALA A 179 -7.56 17.44 -8.33
N GLU A 180 -8.40 18.46 -8.53
CA GLU A 180 -7.95 19.84 -8.76
C GLU A 180 -7.14 20.38 -7.57
N ARG A 181 -7.62 20.17 -6.34
CA ARG A 181 -6.92 20.59 -5.12
C ARG A 181 -5.58 19.86 -4.96
N LEU A 182 -5.54 18.56 -5.24
CA LEU A 182 -4.28 17.80 -5.23
C LEU A 182 -3.28 18.39 -6.22
N VAL A 183 -3.69 18.66 -7.46
CA VAL A 183 -2.83 19.25 -8.49
C VAL A 183 -2.25 20.59 -8.06
N GLU A 184 -3.08 21.48 -7.50
CA GLU A 184 -2.62 22.78 -6.98
C GLU A 184 -1.60 22.64 -5.86
N TYR A 185 -1.84 21.71 -4.94
CA TYR A 185 -0.93 21.44 -3.82
C TYR A 185 0.40 20.87 -4.30
N VAL A 186 0.37 19.92 -5.24
CA VAL A 186 1.57 19.34 -5.87
C VAL A 186 2.41 20.42 -6.52
N LYS A 187 1.79 21.31 -7.34
CA LYS A 187 2.51 22.41 -8.01
C LYS A 187 3.16 23.37 -7.00
N LYS A 188 2.42 23.74 -5.93
CA LYS A 188 2.98 24.57 -4.85
C LYS A 188 4.16 23.88 -4.15
N SER A 189 4.06 22.58 -3.92
CA SER A 189 5.13 21.83 -3.27
C SER A 189 6.40 21.81 -4.12
N TYR A 190 6.28 21.63 -5.42
CA TYR A 190 7.41 21.69 -6.38
C TYR A 190 8.01 23.08 -6.53
N GLN A 191 7.20 24.11 -6.38
CA GLN A 191 7.71 25.49 -6.44
C GLN A 191 8.48 25.93 -5.20
N ASN A 192 8.14 25.37 -4.01
CA ASN A 192 8.59 25.95 -2.76
C ASN A 192 9.46 25.03 -1.90
N PHE A 193 9.36 23.70 -2.03
CA PHE A 193 9.93 22.79 -1.05
C PHE A 193 10.74 21.63 -1.63
N VAL A 194 10.36 21.09 -2.78
CA VAL A 194 10.98 19.89 -3.35
C VAL A 194 11.13 20.04 -4.85
N GLU A 195 12.14 19.37 -5.40
CA GLU A 195 12.36 19.33 -6.84
C GLU A 195 11.22 18.61 -7.57
N VAL A 196 11.06 18.86 -8.85
CA VAL A 196 10.17 18.07 -9.70
C VAL A 196 10.70 16.63 -9.78
N PRO A 197 9.84 15.61 -9.89
CA PRO A 197 10.28 14.23 -9.98
C PRO A 197 11.04 13.98 -11.29
N THR A 198 11.98 13.01 -11.26
CA THR A 198 12.69 12.54 -12.46
C THR A 198 11.72 11.99 -13.50
N TYR A 199 10.71 11.26 -13.06
CA TYR A 199 9.60 10.77 -13.89
C TYR A 199 8.27 11.00 -13.20
N ALA A 200 7.27 11.41 -13.97
CA ALA A 200 5.89 11.60 -13.54
C ALA A 200 4.94 10.88 -14.51
N LEU A 201 4.06 10.06 -13.97
CA LEU A 201 3.06 9.29 -14.71
C LEU A 201 1.69 9.53 -14.11
N GLY A 202 0.66 9.68 -14.92
CA GLY A 202 -0.68 9.96 -14.44
C GLY A 202 -1.78 9.38 -15.30
N THR A 203 -2.90 9.09 -14.65
CA THR A 203 -4.14 8.65 -15.29
C THR A 203 -5.32 9.27 -14.59
N GLY A 204 -6.29 9.76 -15.32
CA GLY A 204 -7.58 10.21 -14.83
C GLY A 204 -7.63 11.69 -14.47
N GLU A 205 -8.66 12.10 -13.74
CA GLU A 205 -9.08 13.47 -13.51
C GLU A 205 -7.93 14.44 -13.20
N CYS A 206 -7.77 15.46 -14.05
CA CYS A 206 -6.80 16.54 -13.92
C CYS A 206 -5.31 16.16 -13.98
N MET A 207 -4.95 14.90 -14.25
CA MET A 207 -3.56 14.47 -14.26
C MET A 207 -2.76 15.06 -15.43
N GLU A 208 -3.42 15.46 -16.52
CA GLU A 208 -2.84 16.19 -17.64
C GLU A 208 -2.15 17.51 -17.23
N LYS A 209 -2.49 18.04 -16.06
CA LYS A 209 -1.89 19.26 -15.50
C LYS A 209 -0.54 19.03 -14.81
N LEU A 210 -0.19 17.77 -14.53
CA LEU A 210 1.06 17.38 -13.83
C LEU A 210 2.02 16.58 -14.70
N CYS A 211 1.50 15.84 -15.69
CA CYS A 211 2.28 14.96 -16.57
C CYS A 211 1.51 14.65 -17.85
N ASP A 212 2.12 13.91 -18.77
CA ASP A 212 1.41 13.34 -19.91
C ASP A 212 0.44 12.26 -19.41
N GLU A 213 -0.86 12.53 -19.53
CA GLU A 213 -1.89 11.58 -19.17
C GLU A 213 -1.89 10.38 -20.12
N ARG A 214 -1.91 9.16 -19.58
CA ARG A 214 -1.96 7.90 -20.34
C ARG A 214 -2.87 6.89 -19.65
N PRO A 215 -3.33 5.85 -20.37
CA PRO A 215 -4.00 4.71 -19.77
C PRO A 215 -3.11 4.06 -18.69
N MET A 216 -3.72 3.59 -17.59
CA MET A 216 -2.98 3.03 -16.45
C MET A 216 -2.06 1.88 -16.83
N LYS A 217 -2.47 1.03 -17.79
CA LYS A 217 -1.65 -0.06 -18.28
C LYS A 217 -0.33 0.43 -18.87
N GLU A 218 -0.38 1.46 -19.71
CA GLU A 218 0.81 2.07 -20.32
C GLU A 218 1.71 2.71 -19.24
N ASN A 219 1.12 3.36 -18.25
CA ASN A 219 1.86 3.93 -17.14
C ASN A 219 2.57 2.87 -16.30
N LEU A 220 1.97 1.70 -16.08
CA LEU A 220 2.62 0.59 -15.39
C LEU A 220 3.78 0.00 -16.19
N ASP A 221 3.64 -0.10 -17.51
CA ASP A 221 4.71 -0.56 -18.40
C ASP A 221 5.88 0.45 -18.46
N LEU A 222 5.56 1.76 -18.46
CA LEU A 222 6.57 2.83 -18.37
C LEU A 222 7.25 2.86 -17.00
N LEU A 223 6.51 2.63 -15.92
CA LEU A 223 7.09 2.52 -14.57
C LEU A 223 8.15 1.42 -14.51
N GLU A 224 7.83 0.23 -15.02
CA GLU A 224 8.78 -0.88 -15.08
C GLU A 224 10.02 -0.51 -15.91
N LYS A 225 9.84 0.11 -17.07
CA LYS A 225 10.93 0.57 -17.93
C LYS A 225 11.84 1.58 -17.22
N TYR A 226 11.28 2.62 -16.60
CA TYR A 226 12.07 3.66 -15.94
C TYR A 226 12.83 3.13 -14.71
N VAL A 227 12.24 2.20 -13.97
CA VAL A 227 12.94 1.53 -12.86
C VAL A 227 14.11 0.70 -13.39
N CYS A 228 13.96 -0.02 -14.52
CA CYS A 228 15.06 -0.74 -15.16
C CYS A 228 16.19 0.20 -15.60
N GLU A 229 15.88 1.35 -16.20
CA GLU A 229 16.86 2.34 -16.65
C GLU A 229 17.69 2.89 -15.48
N LEU A 230 17.03 3.23 -14.36
CA LEU A 230 17.72 3.73 -13.16
C LEU A 230 18.63 2.68 -12.52
N GLN A 231 18.25 1.40 -12.58
CA GLN A 231 19.09 0.32 -12.06
C GLN A 231 20.27 0.00 -12.97
N GLY A 232 20.12 0.09 -14.29
CA GLY A 232 21.21 -0.07 -15.25
C GLY A 232 22.28 1.01 -15.10
N ASN A 233 21.86 2.25 -14.90
CA ASN A 233 22.76 3.39 -14.69
C ASN A 233 23.51 3.35 -13.35
N ALA A 234 22.96 2.67 -12.33
CA ALA A 234 23.60 2.52 -11.01
C ALA A 234 24.76 1.49 -11.00
N GLY A 235 24.90 0.68 -12.05
CA GLY A 235 25.99 -0.30 -12.20
C GLY A 235 27.23 0.22 -12.93
N GLU A 236 27.20 1.44 -13.47
CA GLU A 236 28.31 2.03 -14.23
C GLU A 236 29.12 3.11 -13.48
N ASN A 237 28.84 3.36 -12.20
CA ASN A 237 29.56 4.33 -11.37
C ASN A 237 30.35 3.69 -10.22
#